data_1365ca66916fcf31e7e39a89db1bce87
#
_entry.id   1365ca66916fcf31e7e39a89db1bce87
#
_cell.length_a   1.000
_cell.length_b   1.000
_cell.length_c   1.000
_cell.angle_alpha   90.00
_cell.angle_beta   90.00
_cell.angle_gamma   90.00
#
_symmetry.space_group_name_H-M   'P 1'
#
loop_
_entity.id
_entity.type
_entity.pdbx_description
1 polymer ?
#
loop_
_entity_poly.entity_id
_entity_poly.type
_entity_poly.pdbx_seq_one_letter_code
_entity_poly.pdbx_strand_id
1 'polypeptide(L)'
;LAPDSVNYEKEIRHKQNLVDASMRKHNPENYNKNGTVKKGKHKWKTTRRCRRLKRQVRVLYRKQSAYIKTSHHTFINKLLKNTSELILEPMNFKALQKKSKKTERKDEATAVKQKDGSLKMVHKYKRKKRYGHSIKNRSPGLMQADLKTKATQYGIPYYEIDIHQYRASQLHHDTGEYIKPTLSERFKTIAGHKVQRDLYSAFLICHTDDTLTAPDFEACHFDFPHFVKMQDTLILNKKKCGHTMKHCFGF
;
A
#
# COMPACT_ATOMS: atom_id res chain seq x y z
N LEU A 1 2.17 -5.18 7.95
CA LEU A 1 1.42 -4.21 8.77
C LEU A 1 -0.07 -4.46 8.67
N ALA A 2 -0.76 -4.56 9.84
CA ALA A 2 -2.20 -4.75 9.99
C ALA A 2 -2.78 -5.87 9.10
N PRO A 3 -2.33 -7.14 9.21
CA PRO A 3 -2.73 -8.22 8.32
C PRO A 3 -4.24 -8.49 8.34
N ASP A 4 -4.89 -8.40 9.51
CA ASP A 4 -6.32 -8.68 9.66
C ASP A 4 -7.25 -7.56 9.19
N SER A 5 -6.70 -6.43 8.73
CA SER A 5 -7.51 -5.34 8.15
C SER A 5 -8.35 -5.81 6.95
N VAL A 6 -7.89 -6.84 6.23
CA VAL A 6 -8.60 -7.48 5.12
C VAL A 6 -9.87 -8.19 5.59
N ASN A 7 -9.85 -8.81 6.78
CA ASN A 7 -11.01 -9.49 7.35
C ASN A 7 -12.10 -8.48 7.73
N TYR A 8 -11.72 -7.37 8.37
CA TYR A 8 -12.64 -6.25 8.61
C TYR A 8 -13.24 -5.71 7.32
N GLU A 9 -12.45 -5.57 6.26
CA GLU A 9 -12.96 -5.09 4.96
C GLU A 9 -14.02 -6.03 4.38
N LYS A 10 -13.80 -7.34 4.43
CA LYS A 10 -14.77 -8.34 3.95
C LYS A 10 -16.08 -8.24 4.72
N GLU A 11 -16.03 -8.14 6.04
CA GLU A 11 -17.21 -8.04 6.90
C GLU A 11 -17.95 -6.71 6.67
N ILE A 12 -17.22 -5.60 6.60
CA ILE A 12 -17.81 -4.28 6.28
C ILE A 12 -18.52 -4.31 4.94
N ARG A 13 -17.89 -4.86 3.90
CA ARG A 13 -18.48 -4.98 2.56
C ARG A 13 -19.74 -5.82 2.58
N HIS A 14 -19.74 -6.95 3.29
CA HIS A 14 -20.91 -7.78 3.44
C HIS A 14 -22.08 -7.00 4.07
N LYS A 15 -21.83 -6.31 5.20
CA LYS A 15 -22.86 -5.50 5.87
C LYS A 15 -23.35 -4.32 5.01
N GLN A 16 -22.45 -3.67 4.27
CA GLN A 16 -22.82 -2.62 3.32
C GLN A 16 -23.74 -3.13 2.21
N ASN A 17 -23.45 -4.30 1.65
CA ASN A 17 -24.33 -4.93 0.64
C ASN A 17 -25.74 -5.19 1.20
N LEU A 18 -25.86 -5.63 2.46
CA LEU A 18 -27.16 -5.81 3.12
C LEU A 18 -27.88 -4.47 3.34
N VAL A 19 -27.15 -3.40 3.70
CA VAL A 19 -27.71 -2.04 3.79
C VAL A 19 -28.23 -1.59 2.43
N ASP A 20 -27.43 -1.76 1.37
CA ASP A 20 -27.78 -1.34 0.01
C ASP A 20 -29.01 -2.11 -0.51
N ALA A 21 -29.06 -3.42 -0.28
CA ALA A 21 -30.23 -4.24 -0.63
C ALA A 21 -31.50 -3.76 0.10
N SER A 22 -31.39 -3.47 1.40
CA SER A 22 -32.52 -2.94 2.18
C SER A 22 -32.95 -1.56 1.70
N MET A 23 -32.00 -0.66 1.38
CA MET A 23 -32.32 0.68 0.88
C MET A 23 -33.00 0.63 -0.49
N ARG A 24 -32.53 -0.21 -1.41
CA ARG A 24 -33.17 -0.40 -2.73
C ARG A 24 -34.59 -0.95 -2.63
N LYS A 25 -34.77 -1.96 -1.77
CA LYS A 25 -36.11 -2.56 -1.56
C LYS A 25 -37.15 -1.57 -1.07
N HIS A 26 -36.77 -0.63 -0.19
CA HIS A 26 -37.70 0.29 0.46
C HIS A 26 -37.79 1.68 -0.20
N ASN A 27 -36.98 1.92 -1.22
CA ASN A 27 -36.92 3.19 -1.95
C ASN A 27 -36.69 2.95 -3.46
N PRO A 28 -37.49 2.09 -4.13
CA PRO A 28 -37.26 1.78 -5.55
C PRO A 28 -37.33 3.02 -6.44
N GLU A 29 -38.17 4.00 -6.05
CA GLU A 29 -38.37 5.27 -6.75
C GLU A 29 -37.10 6.12 -6.84
N ASN A 30 -36.18 5.95 -5.90
CA ASN A 30 -34.93 6.73 -5.82
C ASN A 30 -33.79 6.16 -6.67
N TYR A 31 -34.01 5.03 -7.36
CA TYR A 31 -33.00 4.36 -8.16
C TYR A 31 -33.32 4.33 -9.65
N ASN A 32 -32.31 4.42 -10.47
CA ASN A 32 -32.38 4.19 -11.91
C ASN A 32 -32.47 2.69 -12.23
N LYS A 33 -32.88 2.33 -13.45
CA LYS A 33 -32.90 0.93 -13.93
C LYS A 33 -31.55 0.22 -13.82
N ASN A 34 -30.45 0.96 -13.90
CA ASN A 34 -29.08 0.42 -13.73
C ASN A 34 -28.64 0.31 -12.25
N GLY A 35 -29.51 0.56 -11.28
CA GLY A 35 -29.26 0.46 -9.85
C GLY A 35 -28.47 1.63 -9.24
N THR A 36 -28.20 2.70 -9.99
CA THR A 36 -27.61 3.93 -9.45
C THR A 36 -28.70 4.81 -8.83
N VAL A 37 -28.32 5.63 -7.84
CA VAL A 37 -29.23 6.62 -7.24
C VAL A 37 -29.51 7.72 -8.27
N LYS A 38 -30.77 8.11 -8.42
CA LYS A 38 -31.16 9.24 -9.25
C LYS A 38 -30.53 10.54 -8.74
N LYS A 39 -30.28 11.48 -9.65
CA LYS A 39 -29.78 12.81 -9.27
C LYS A 39 -30.89 13.62 -8.60
N GLY A 40 -30.54 14.44 -7.61
CA GLY A 40 -31.45 15.31 -6.89
C GLY A 40 -31.62 14.98 -5.40
N LYS A 41 -32.51 15.69 -4.74
CA LYS A 41 -32.86 15.44 -3.33
C LYS A 41 -33.95 14.38 -3.26
N HIS A 42 -33.78 13.37 -2.44
CA HIS A 42 -34.73 12.27 -2.26
C HIS A 42 -35.08 12.07 -0.80
N LYS A 43 -36.35 11.74 -0.54
CA LYS A 43 -36.78 11.23 0.76
C LYS A 43 -36.42 9.75 0.87
N TRP A 44 -35.76 9.36 1.99
CA TRP A 44 -35.29 8.01 2.20
C TRP A 44 -36.06 7.33 3.33
N LYS A 45 -36.74 6.24 3.02
CA LYS A 45 -37.36 5.35 4.01
C LYS A 45 -36.29 4.39 4.54
N THR A 46 -36.11 4.36 5.86
CA THR A 46 -35.08 3.52 6.50
C THR A 46 -35.72 2.67 7.59
N THR A 47 -35.67 1.34 7.44
CA THR A 47 -36.19 0.38 8.41
C THR A 47 -35.34 0.29 9.68
N ARG A 48 -35.92 -0.25 10.77
CA ARG A 48 -35.18 -0.55 12.02
C ARG A 48 -33.95 -1.46 11.73
N ARG A 49 -34.15 -2.52 10.92
CA ARG A 49 -33.07 -3.43 10.50
C ARG A 49 -31.97 -2.70 9.77
N CYS A 50 -32.30 -1.84 8.82
CA CYS A 50 -31.30 -1.06 8.07
C CYS A 50 -30.52 -0.12 9.01
N ARG A 51 -31.17 0.55 9.96
CA ARG A 51 -30.52 1.38 10.98
C ARG A 51 -29.55 0.56 11.84
N ARG A 52 -29.93 -0.66 12.26
CA ARG A 52 -29.05 -1.58 13.00
C ARG A 52 -27.84 -1.97 12.17
N LEU A 53 -28.01 -2.32 10.90
CA LEU A 53 -26.89 -2.65 10.00
C LEU A 53 -25.95 -1.46 9.82
N LYS A 54 -26.45 -0.24 9.60
CA LYS A 54 -25.64 0.98 9.52
C LYS A 54 -24.83 1.23 10.80
N ARG A 55 -25.41 0.94 11.98
CA ARG A 55 -24.70 1.01 13.27
C ARG A 55 -23.57 -0.02 13.32
N GLN A 56 -23.83 -1.27 12.91
CA GLN A 56 -22.82 -2.33 12.86
C GLN A 56 -21.65 -1.95 11.92
N VAL A 57 -21.92 -1.40 10.75
CA VAL A 57 -20.89 -0.90 9.83
C VAL A 57 -20.03 0.16 10.51
N ARG A 58 -20.60 1.13 11.23
CA ARG A 58 -19.84 2.14 11.97
C ARG A 58 -18.97 1.53 13.07
N VAL A 59 -19.46 0.54 13.79
CA VAL A 59 -18.68 -0.18 14.81
C VAL A 59 -17.51 -0.92 14.18
N LEU A 60 -17.72 -1.59 13.04
CA LEU A 60 -16.66 -2.30 12.32
C LEU A 60 -15.57 -1.35 11.82
N TYR A 61 -15.94 -0.18 11.28
CA TYR A 61 -14.95 0.83 10.91
C TYR A 61 -14.12 1.33 12.11
N ARG A 62 -14.76 1.54 13.28
CA ARG A 62 -14.02 1.90 14.50
C ARG A 62 -13.04 0.82 14.93
N LYS A 63 -13.49 -0.45 14.91
CA LYS A 63 -12.64 -1.61 15.24
C LYS A 63 -11.46 -1.71 14.27
N GLN A 64 -11.71 -1.59 12.97
CA GLN A 64 -10.66 -1.60 11.95
C GLN A 64 -9.63 -0.47 12.17
N SER A 65 -10.09 0.75 12.42
CA SER A 65 -9.20 1.89 12.67
C SER A 65 -8.37 1.71 13.93
N ALA A 66 -8.98 1.23 15.02
CA ALA A 66 -8.28 0.94 16.27
C ALA A 66 -7.22 -0.17 16.07
N TYR A 67 -7.58 -1.25 15.37
CA TYR A 67 -6.67 -2.34 15.05
C TYR A 67 -5.47 -1.84 14.21
N ILE A 68 -5.72 -1.04 13.16
CA ILE A 68 -4.65 -0.48 12.32
C ILE A 68 -3.71 0.38 13.19
N LYS A 69 -4.27 1.28 14.01
CA LYS A 69 -3.48 2.15 14.88
C LYS A 69 -2.63 1.35 15.87
N THR A 70 -3.22 0.37 16.55
CA THR A 70 -2.49 -0.51 17.48
C THR A 70 -1.37 -1.27 16.77
N SER A 71 -1.66 -1.84 15.59
CA SER A 71 -0.65 -2.56 14.79
C SER A 71 0.51 -1.64 14.37
N HIS A 72 0.22 -0.39 13.98
CA HIS A 72 1.25 0.61 13.67
C HIS A 72 2.09 0.94 14.89
N HIS A 73 1.46 1.24 16.04
CA HIS A 73 2.16 1.59 17.26
C HIS A 73 3.05 0.47 17.78
N THR A 74 2.57 -0.79 17.70
CA THR A 74 3.37 -1.96 18.08
C THR A 74 4.62 -2.09 17.19
N PHE A 75 4.44 -1.91 15.88
CA PHE A 75 5.56 -1.94 14.94
C PHE A 75 6.55 -0.78 15.19
N ILE A 76 6.04 0.45 15.33
CA ILE A 76 6.86 1.64 15.57
C ILE A 76 7.65 1.51 16.88
N ASN A 77 7.00 1.09 17.97
CA ASN A 77 7.69 0.91 19.26
C ASN A 77 8.80 -0.14 19.16
N LYS A 78 8.56 -1.23 18.42
CA LYS A 78 9.59 -2.25 18.18
C LYS A 78 10.73 -1.71 17.34
N LEU A 79 10.44 -0.90 16.33
CA LEU A 79 11.45 -0.29 15.45
C LEU A 79 12.31 0.68 16.26
N LEU A 80 11.70 1.64 16.96
CA LEU A 80 12.39 2.69 17.68
C LEU A 80 13.22 2.22 18.89
N LYS A 81 12.93 1.02 19.41
CA LYS A 81 13.69 0.45 20.54
C LYS A 81 15.18 0.31 20.27
N ASN A 82 15.57 0.04 19.03
CA ASN A 82 16.96 -0.23 18.63
C ASN A 82 17.41 0.73 17.50
N THR A 83 16.81 1.91 17.42
CA THR A 83 17.08 2.88 16.36
C THR A 83 17.70 4.11 16.99
N SER A 84 18.87 4.51 16.54
CA SER A 84 19.56 5.74 16.92
C SER A 84 19.13 6.92 16.07
N GLU A 85 18.77 6.67 14.82
CA GLU A 85 18.45 7.67 13.81
C GLU A 85 17.48 7.11 12.77
N LEU A 86 16.63 7.96 12.17
CA LEU A 86 15.69 7.60 11.14
C LEU A 86 15.89 8.45 9.89
N ILE A 87 16.23 7.81 8.80
CA ILE A 87 16.29 8.44 7.47
C ILE A 87 15.22 7.79 6.60
N LEU A 88 14.34 8.55 6.00
CA LEU A 88 13.20 8.04 5.23
C LEU A 88 13.06 8.75 3.89
N GLU A 89 12.48 8.02 2.94
CA GLU A 89 12.00 8.59 1.67
C GLU A 89 10.60 9.20 1.88
N PRO A 90 10.41 10.51 1.59
CA PRO A 90 9.09 11.13 1.67
C PRO A 90 8.17 10.58 0.60
N MET A 91 6.97 10.10 0.99
CA MET A 91 5.99 9.52 0.07
C MET A 91 4.69 10.29 0.04
N ASN A 92 4.22 10.63 -1.16
CA ASN A 92 2.92 11.28 -1.35
C ASN A 92 1.79 10.24 -1.45
N PHE A 93 1.34 9.70 -0.31
CA PHE A 93 0.25 8.74 -0.25
C PHE A 93 -1.09 9.29 -0.77
N LYS A 94 -1.32 10.60 -0.69
CA LYS A 94 -2.54 11.24 -1.26
C LYS A 94 -2.54 11.12 -2.78
N ALA A 95 -1.41 11.32 -3.43
CA ALA A 95 -1.27 11.15 -4.88
C ALA A 95 -1.48 9.69 -5.30
N LEU A 96 -0.94 8.73 -4.55
CA LEU A 96 -1.13 7.29 -4.80
C LEU A 96 -2.58 6.83 -4.64
N GLN A 97 -3.37 7.47 -3.78
CA GLN A 97 -4.79 7.18 -3.60
C GLN A 97 -5.69 7.81 -4.66
N LYS A 98 -5.19 8.79 -5.41
CA LYS A 98 -5.99 9.58 -6.34
C LYS A 98 -6.56 8.71 -7.45
N LYS A 99 -7.88 8.78 -7.64
CA LYS A 99 -8.54 8.09 -8.76
C LYS A 99 -8.09 8.71 -10.08
N SER A 100 -7.79 7.88 -11.07
CA SER A 100 -7.62 8.33 -12.44
C SER A 100 -8.92 8.97 -12.95
N LYS A 101 -8.87 10.22 -13.41
CA LYS A 101 -10.06 10.94 -13.89
C LYS A 101 -10.50 10.50 -15.29
N LYS A 102 -9.58 10.02 -16.13
CA LYS A 102 -9.86 9.55 -17.50
C LYS A 102 -9.59 8.05 -17.56
N THR A 103 -10.58 7.29 -18.01
CA THR A 103 -10.48 5.86 -18.31
C THR A 103 -10.70 5.68 -19.81
N GLU A 104 -9.65 5.34 -20.55
CA GLU A 104 -9.74 4.94 -21.95
C GLU A 104 -10.16 3.49 -22.05
N ARG A 105 -10.93 3.13 -23.06
CA ARG A 105 -11.20 1.73 -23.37
C ARG A 105 -10.01 1.13 -24.11
N LYS A 106 -9.79 -0.17 -23.94
CA LYS A 106 -8.84 -0.92 -24.77
C LYS A 106 -9.44 -1.08 -26.18
N ASP A 107 -8.61 -0.99 -27.17
CA ASP A 107 -9.02 -1.23 -28.56
C ASP A 107 -9.35 -2.71 -28.80
N GLU A 108 -8.76 -3.61 -28.02
CA GLU A 108 -9.04 -5.05 -28.05
C GLU A 108 -10.25 -5.41 -27.20
N ALA A 109 -11.20 -6.12 -27.80
CA ALA A 109 -12.32 -6.72 -27.08
C ALA A 109 -11.88 -8.02 -26.37
N THR A 110 -12.32 -8.21 -25.12
CA THR A 110 -12.07 -9.44 -24.35
C THR A 110 -13.39 -10.17 -24.16
N ALA A 111 -13.41 -11.48 -24.44
CA ALA A 111 -14.56 -12.32 -24.14
C ALA A 111 -14.78 -12.43 -22.62
N VAL A 112 -15.98 -12.12 -22.17
CA VAL A 112 -16.37 -12.22 -20.76
C VAL A 112 -17.57 -13.16 -20.69
N LYS A 113 -17.43 -14.24 -19.92
CA LYS A 113 -18.51 -15.18 -19.66
C LYS A 113 -19.56 -14.54 -18.76
N GLN A 114 -20.81 -14.53 -19.20
CA GLN A 114 -21.94 -14.05 -18.43
C GLN A 114 -22.45 -15.12 -17.46
N LYS A 115 -23.37 -14.74 -16.57
CA LYS A 115 -23.95 -15.68 -15.59
C LYS A 115 -24.80 -16.79 -16.24
N ASP A 116 -25.32 -16.54 -17.42
CA ASP A 116 -26.08 -17.48 -18.27
C ASP A 116 -25.20 -18.41 -19.11
N GLY A 117 -23.85 -18.30 -18.99
CA GLY A 117 -22.89 -19.09 -19.74
C GLY A 117 -22.50 -18.49 -21.09
N SER A 118 -23.22 -17.48 -21.61
CA SER A 118 -22.90 -16.82 -22.88
C SER A 118 -21.62 -16.00 -22.82
N LEU A 119 -20.93 -15.88 -23.96
CA LEU A 119 -19.73 -15.04 -24.09
C LEU A 119 -20.10 -13.69 -24.68
N LYS A 120 -19.78 -12.62 -23.95
CA LYS A 120 -19.95 -11.25 -24.43
C LYS A 120 -18.58 -10.62 -24.67
N MET A 121 -18.37 -10.09 -25.87
CA MET A 121 -17.19 -9.29 -26.19
C MET A 121 -17.31 -7.91 -25.58
N VAL A 122 -16.34 -7.54 -24.70
CA VAL A 122 -16.36 -6.26 -23.98
C VAL A 122 -15.01 -5.59 -24.09
N HIS A 123 -15.01 -4.32 -24.53
CA HIS A 123 -13.83 -3.47 -24.45
C HIS A 123 -13.59 -3.05 -23.01
N LYS A 124 -12.63 -3.71 -22.35
CA LYS A 124 -12.23 -3.37 -20.97
C LYS A 124 -11.53 -2.01 -20.94
N TYR A 125 -11.75 -1.25 -19.89
CA TYR A 125 -11.03 0.01 -19.70
C TYR A 125 -9.53 -0.22 -19.43
N LYS A 126 -8.66 0.61 -20.01
CA LYS A 126 -7.25 0.75 -19.61
C LYS A 126 -7.23 1.25 -18.17
N ARG A 127 -7.24 0.36 -17.18
CA ARG A 127 -7.19 0.73 -15.77
C ARG A 127 -5.74 1.04 -15.41
N LYS A 128 -5.44 2.29 -15.05
CA LYS A 128 -4.25 2.54 -14.24
C LYS A 128 -4.39 1.74 -12.96
N LYS A 129 -3.30 1.05 -12.52
CA LYS A 129 -3.29 0.33 -11.23
C LYS A 129 -3.70 1.31 -10.14
N ARG A 130 -4.74 0.97 -9.40
CA ARG A 130 -5.28 1.79 -8.31
C ARG A 130 -4.92 1.13 -7.00
N TYR A 131 -4.07 1.77 -6.24
CA TYR A 131 -3.67 1.28 -4.91
C TYR A 131 -4.60 1.78 -3.80
N GLY A 132 -5.60 2.61 -4.11
CA GLY A 132 -6.42 3.32 -3.14
C GLY A 132 -7.04 2.44 -2.05
N HIS A 133 -7.51 1.23 -2.39
CA HIS A 133 -8.08 0.29 -1.42
C HIS A 133 -7.01 -0.27 -0.47
N SER A 134 -5.89 -0.71 -1.00
CA SER A 134 -4.79 -1.26 -0.22
C SER A 134 -4.16 -0.21 0.70
N ILE A 135 -3.95 1.00 0.18
CA ILE A 135 -3.42 2.13 0.95
C ILE A 135 -4.41 2.54 2.04
N LYS A 136 -5.71 2.65 1.72
CA LYS A 136 -6.75 2.96 2.71
C LYS A 136 -6.78 1.95 3.86
N ASN A 137 -6.71 0.65 3.55
CA ASN A 137 -6.84 -0.41 4.56
C ASN A 137 -5.59 -0.56 5.43
N ARG A 138 -4.43 -0.10 4.99
CA ARG A 138 -3.17 -0.17 5.73
C ARG A 138 -2.70 1.16 6.27
N SER A 139 -3.28 2.26 5.79
CA SER A 139 -3.01 3.64 6.23
C SER A 139 -1.51 3.98 6.40
N PRO A 140 -0.64 3.73 5.39
CA PRO A 140 0.80 3.95 5.55
C PRO A 140 1.16 5.41 5.84
N GLY A 141 0.37 6.38 5.35
CA GLY A 141 0.58 7.79 5.68
C GLY A 141 0.34 8.11 7.16
N LEU A 142 -0.62 7.42 7.81
CA LEU A 142 -0.81 7.52 9.25
C LEU A 142 0.40 6.93 9.99
N MET A 143 0.88 5.76 9.53
CA MET A 143 2.06 5.13 10.14
C MET A 143 3.29 6.04 10.08
N GLN A 144 3.53 6.70 8.93
CA GLN A 144 4.66 7.62 8.78
C GLN A 144 4.53 8.84 9.72
N ALA A 145 3.32 9.40 9.84
CA ALA A 145 3.05 10.50 10.75
C ALA A 145 3.25 10.11 12.24
N ASP A 146 2.72 8.93 12.61
CA ASP A 146 2.89 8.38 13.97
C ASP A 146 4.37 8.07 14.25
N LEU A 147 5.12 7.55 13.27
CA LEU A 147 6.55 7.29 13.39
C LEU A 147 7.33 8.58 13.65
N LYS A 148 7.09 9.62 12.86
CA LYS A 148 7.72 10.94 13.04
C LYS A 148 7.42 11.51 14.44
N THR A 149 6.16 11.47 14.84
CA THR A 149 5.74 11.97 16.18
C THR A 149 6.44 11.22 17.30
N LYS A 150 6.50 9.89 17.21
CA LYS A 150 7.15 9.08 18.26
C LYS A 150 8.67 9.21 18.26
N ALA A 151 9.30 9.29 17.10
CA ALA A 151 10.74 9.56 17.02
C ALA A 151 11.09 10.86 17.76
N THR A 152 10.33 11.93 17.51
CA THR A 152 10.50 13.20 18.25
C THR A 152 10.29 13.02 19.76
N GLN A 153 9.26 12.27 20.20
CA GLN A 153 9.00 12.01 21.63
C GLN A 153 10.13 11.23 22.31
N TYR A 154 10.81 10.34 21.59
CA TYR A 154 11.95 9.56 22.09
C TYR A 154 13.30 10.26 21.90
N GLY A 155 13.32 11.47 21.33
CA GLY A 155 14.57 12.20 21.04
C GLY A 155 15.39 11.57 19.92
N ILE A 156 14.77 10.74 19.05
CA ILE A 156 15.44 10.11 17.92
C ILE A 156 15.42 11.07 16.73
N PRO A 157 16.59 11.44 16.15
CA PRO A 157 16.66 12.25 14.96
C PRO A 157 15.88 11.65 13.79
N TYR A 158 15.18 12.50 13.04
CA TYR A 158 14.36 12.09 11.90
C TYR A 158 14.67 12.97 10.70
N TYR A 159 15.13 12.35 9.63
CA TYR A 159 15.51 13.01 8.39
C TYR A 159 14.72 12.47 7.20
N GLU A 160 14.57 13.29 6.18
CA GLU A 160 13.96 12.90 4.90
C GLU A 160 14.95 13.22 3.77
N ILE A 161 15.21 12.22 2.90
CA ILE A 161 16.07 12.41 1.73
C ILE A 161 15.39 13.29 0.68
N ASP A 162 16.18 14.00 -0.14
CA ASP A 162 15.67 14.67 -1.33
C ASP A 162 15.46 13.67 -2.47
N ILE A 163 14.21 13.26 -2.70
CA ILE A 163 13.83 12.28 -3.72
C ILE A 163 14.09 12.74 -5.16
N HIS A 164 14.30 14.03 -5.40
CA HIS A 164 14.56 14.55 -6.73
C HIS A 164 16.04 14.45 -7.08
N GLN A 165 16.92 14.62 -6.10
CA GLN A 165 18.35 14.48 -6.24
C GLN A 165 18.76 13.03 -5.97
N TYR A 166 18.40 12.50 -4.80
CA TYR A 166 18.71 11.13 -4.41
C TYR A 166 17.63 10.13 -4.84
N ARG A 167 17.78 9.59 -6.03
CA ARG A 167 16.89 8.55 -6.57
C ARG A 167 17.38 7.16 -6.20
N ALA A 168 17.43 6.83 -4.91
CA ALA A 168 17.97 5.58 -4.36
C ALA A 168 17.44 4.31 -5.07
N SER A 169 16.17 4.29 -5.49
CA SER A 169 15.60 3.16 -6.22
C SER A 169 16.19 2.94 -7.63
N GLN A 170 16.93 3.90 -8.18
CA GLN A 170 17.52 3.85 -9.51
C GLN A 170 19.04 3.75 -9.47
N LEU A 171 19.69 4.17 -8.38
CA LEU A 171 21.13 4.23 -8.25
C LEU A 171 21.73 2.83 -8.10
N HIS A 172 22.90 2.64 -8.74
CA HIS A 172 23.81 1.53 -8.58
C HIS A 172 25.11 2.06 -7.96
N HIS A 173 25.41 1.70 -6.71
CA HIS A 173 26.58 2.27 -6.01
C HIS A 173 27.92 1.76 -6.56
N ASP A 174 27.93 0.59 -7.19
CA ASP A 174 29.12 0.00 -7.79
C ASP A 174 29.60 0.72 -9.06
N THR A 175 28.66 1.29 -9.85
CA THR A 175 28.96 2.01 -11.09
C THR A 175 28.70 3.52 -10.99
N GLY A 176 27.98 3.98 -9.98
CA GLY A 176 27.51 5.36 -9.85
C GLY A 176 26.38 5.72 -10.82
N GLU A 177 25.85 4.76 -11.57
CA GLU A 177 24.84 5.00 -12.60
C GLU A 177 23.41 4.96 -12.07
N TYR A 178 22.52 5.74 -12.69
CA TYR A 178 21.09 5.76 -12.42
C TYR A 178 20.32 4.97 -13.47
N ILE A 179 20.00 3.71 -13.16
CA ILE A 179 19.25 2.81 -14.06
C ILE A 179 17.81 2.71 -13.57
N LYS A 180 16.85 3.21 -14.37
CA LYS A 180 15.44 3.17 -14.02
C LYS A 180 14.87 1.75 -14.24
N PRO A 181 14.52 1.00 -13.18
CA PRO A 181 13.95 -0.32 -13.33
C PRO A 181 12.50 -0.24 -13.82
N THR A 182 12.05 -1.29 -14.51
CA THR A 182 10.63 -1.43 -14.82
C THR A 182 9.82 -1.75 -13.55
N LEU A 183 8.50 -1.50 -13.58
CA LEU A 183 7.63 -1.79 -12.41
C LEU A 183 7.54 -3.28 -12.07
N SER A 184 7.87 -4.17 -13.01
CA SER A 184 7.86 -5.62 -12.83
C SER A 184 9.18 -6.15 -12.26
N GLU A 185 10.28 -5.43 -12.40
CA GLU A 185 11.57 -5.81 -11.86
C GLU A 185 11.59 -5.65 -10.35
N ARG A 186 11.79 -6.77 -9.66
CA ARG A 186 11.83 -6.83 -8.19
C ARG A 186 13.25 -6.99 -7.66
N PHE A 187 14.16 -7.42 -8.52
CA PHE A 187 15.55 -7.64 -8.21
C PHE A 187 16.43 -6.86 -9.17
N LYS A 188 17.61 -6.51 -8.68
CA LYS A 188 18.69 -5.89 -9.45
C LYS A 188 19.94 -6.76 -9.30
N THR A 189 20.88 -6.63 -10.23
CA THR A 189 22.24 -7.18 -10.09
C THR A 189 23.16 -6.03 -9.77
N ILE A 190 23.84 -6.07 -8.64
CA ILE A 190 24.76 -5.06 -8.14
C ILE A 190 26.05 -5.78 -7.76
N ALA A 191 27.19 -5.38 -8.32
CA ALA A 191 28.50 -6.01 -8.09
C ALA A 191 28.43 -7.54 -8.20
N GLY A 192 27.69 -8.08 -9.19
CA GLY A 192 27.51 -9.52 -9.41
C GLY A 192 26.48 -10.21 -8.48
N HIS A 193 25.94 -9.54 -7.47
CA HIS A 193 24.97 -10.09 -6.54
C HIS A 193 23.54 -9.73 -6.90
N LYS A 194 22.61 -10.68 -6.78
CA LYS A 194 21.18 -10.46 -6.98
C LYS A 194 20.55 -9.90 -5.70
N VAL A 195 20.16 -8.62 -5.73
CA VAL A 195 19.58 -7.92 -4.59
C VAL A 195 18.11 -7.56 -4.83
N GLN A 196 17.29 -7.59 -3.77
CA GLN A 196 15.91 -7.15 -3.83
C GLN A 196 15.87 -5.61 -3.83
N ARG A 197 15.18 -5.04 -4.82
CA ARG A 197 15.22 -3.60 -5.13
C ARG A 197 14.89 -2.68 -3.96
N ASP A 198 13.84 -3.01 -3.19
CA ASP A 198 13.36 -2.11 -2.13
C ASP A 198 14.25 -2.22 -0.87
N LEU A 199 14.82 -3.42 -0.60
CA LEU A 199 15.82 -3.60 0.46
C LEU A 199 17.13 -2.88 0.11
N TYR A 200 17.53 -2.98 -1.15
CA TYR A 200 18.72 -2.28 -1.62
C TYR A 200 18.56 -0.74 -1.58
N SER A 201 17.38 -0.23 -1.94
CA SER A 201 17.09 1.21 -1.78
C SER A 201 17.17 1.64 -0.31
N ALA A 202 16.66 0.82 0.62
CA ALA A 202 16.75 1.10 2.05
C ALA A 202 18.21 1.05 2.55
N PHE A 203 19.03 0.13 2.03
CA PHE A 203 20.48 0.07 2.29
C PHE A 203 21.17 1.35 1.87
N LEU A 204 20.93 1.83 0.64
CA LEU A 204 21.49 3.10 0.16
C LEU A 204 21.05 4.30 1.01
N ILE A 205 19.77 4.35 1.41
CA ILE A 205 19.24 5.43 2.27
C ILE A 205 19.88 5.38 3.66
N CYS A 206 20.18 4.19 4.18
CA CYS A 206 20.89 4.04 5.46
C CYS A 206 22.31 4.58 5.42
N HIS A 207 22.95 4.56 4.26
CA HIS A 207 24.31 5.07 4.01
C HIS A 207 24.28 6.42 3.27
N THR A 208 23.28 7.24 3.53
CA THR A 208 23.21 8.60 2.96
C THR A 208 24.27 9.49 3.58
N ASP A 209 24.88 10.36 2.78
CA ASP A 209 25.80 11.39 3.24
C ASP A 209 25.09 12.45 4.11
N ASP A 210 25.86 13.32 4.75
CA ASP A 210 25.33 14.38 5.63
C ASP A 210 24.44 15.38 4.87
N THR A 211 24.51 15.44 3.54
CA THR A 211 23.69 16.32 2.71
C THR A 211 22.31 15.77 2.42
N LEU A 212 22.06 14.49 2.67
CA LEU A 212 20.82 13.73 2.35
C LEU A 212 20.48 13.70 0.85
N THR A 213 21.46 13.94 -0.02
CA THR A 213 21.28 14.05 -1.48
C THR A 213 21.96 12.95 -2.27
N ALA A 214 22.91 12.24 -1.67
CA ALA A 214 23.66 11.14 -2.25
C ALA A 214 24.03 10.09 -1.20
N PRO A 215 24.39 8.85 -1.59
CA PRO A 215 24.98 7.90 -0.65
C PRO A 215 26.46 8.20 -0.44
N ASP A 216 26.96 7.86 0.73
CA ASP A 216 28.37 7.66 0.96
C ASP A 216 28.78 6.36 0.25
N PHE A 217 29.46 6.49 -0.89
CA PHE A 217 29.86 5.36 -1.72
C PHE A 217 30.90 4.47 -1.02
N GLU A 218 31.81 5.03 -0.24
CA GLU A 218 32.82 4.26 0.48
C GLU A 218 32.17 3.39 1.55
N ALA A 219 31.28 3.96 2.35
CA ALA A 219 30.51 3.22 3.33
C ALA A 219 29.61 2.15 2.67
N CYS A 220 28.97 2.47 1.53
CA CYS A 220 28.20 1.50 0.77
C CYS A 220 29.08 0.33 0.29
N HIS A 221 30.24 0.58 -0.27
CA HIS A 221 31.15 -0.49 -0.72
C HIS A 221 31.62 -1.36 0.44
N PHE A 222 31.93 -0.77 1.58
CA PHE A 222 32.39 -1.48 2.78
C PHE A 222 31.30 -2.41 3.34
N ASP A 223 30.07 -1.93 3.47
CA ASP A 223 28.99 -2.66 4.13
C ASP A 223 28.16 -3.54 3.17
N PHE A 224 28.35 -3.43 1.87
CA PHE A 224 27.56 -4.19 0.88
C PHE A 224 27.63 -5.71 1.05
N PRO A 225 28.80 -6.35 1.31
CA PRO A 225 28.86 -7.78 1.55
C PRO A 225 28.03 -8.21 2.77
N HIS A 226 28.00 -7.40 3.83
CA HIS A 226 27.19 -7.65 5.00
C HIS A 226 25.68 -7.56 4.69
N PHE A 227 25.28 -6.53 3.93
CA PHE A 227 23.90 -6.38 3.45
C PHE A 227 23.44 -7.61 2.65
N VAL A 228 24.25 -8.09 1.70
CA VAL A 228 23.90 -9.29 0.88
C VAL A 228 23.69 -10.50 1.79
N LYS A 229 24.59 -10.75 2.75
CA LYS A 229 24.48 -11.86 3.71
C LYS A 229 23.19 -11.76 4.55
N MET A 230 22.86 -10.56 5.04
CA MET A 230 21.64 -10.33 5.81
C MET A 230 20.37 -10.57 4.96
N GLN A 231 20.37 -10.05 3.72
CA GLN A 231 19.27 -10.26 2.78
C GLN A 231 19.03 -11.75 2.52
N ASP A 232 20.08 -12.50 2.20
CA ASP A 232 19.98 -13.93 1.87
C ASP A 232 19.49 -14.74 3.09
N THR A 233 19.98 -14.40 4.26
CA THR A 233 19.52 -14.98 5.52
C THR A 233 18.03 -14.71 5.75
N LEU A 234 17.59 -13.46 5.51
CA LEU A 234 16.17 -13.08 5.61
C LEU A 234 15.29 -13.87 4.63
N ILE A 235 15.73 -13.99 3.38
CA ILE A 235 15.03 -14.73 2.33
C ILE A 235 14.90 -16.21 2.71
N LEU A 236 15.99 -16.84 3.16
CA LEU A 236 16.00 -18.23 3.59
C LEU A 236 15.05 -18.47 4.77
N ASN A 237 15.09 -17.62 5.79
CA ASN A 237 14.20 -17.69 6.94
C ASN A 237 12.73 -17.56 6.55
N LYS A 238 12.41 -16.62 5.64
CA LYS A 238 11.04 -16.45 5.14
C LYS A 238 10.56 -17.66 4.35
N LYS A 239 11.41 -18.27 3.51
CA LYS A 239 11.10 -19.51 2.79
C LYS A 239 10.87 -20.69 3.76
N LYS A 240 11.70 -20.85 4.79
CA LYS A 240 11.53 -21.87 5.83
C LYS A 240 10.19 -21.71 6.57
N CYS A 241 9.71 -20.49 6.78
CA CYS A 241 8.39 -20.21 7.36
C CYS A 241 7.23 -20.40 6.37
N GLY A 242 7.44 -20.96 5.17
CA GLY A 242 6.40 -21.20 4.17
C GLY A 242 5.91 -19.94 3.44
N HIS A 243 6.60 -18.81 3.57
CA HIS A 243 6.25 -17.62 2.81
C HIS A 243 6.74 -17.72 1.36
N THR A 244 5.86 -17.43 0.40
CA THR A 244 6.26 -17.26 -1.00
C THR A 244 7.01 -15.96 -1.19
N MET A 245 7.83 -15.85 -2.23
CA MET A 245 8.54 -14.58 -2.57
C MET A 245 7.58 -13.40 -2.70
N LYS A 246 6.39 -13.63 -3.23
CA LYS A 246 5.32 -12.65 -3.33
C LYS A 246 4.87 -12.12 -1.96
N HIS A 247 4.75 -12.98 -0.95
CA HIS A 247 4.37 -12.59 0.40
C HIS A 247 5.54 -11.98 1.18
N CYS A 248 6.77 -12.43 0.94
CA CYS A 248 7.95 -11.94 1.62
C CYS A 248 8.23 -10.46 1.34
N PHE A 249 7.95 -10.02 0.12
CA PHE A 249 8.32 -8.67 -0.35
C PHE A 249 7.10 -7.81 -0.74
N GLY A 250 5.89 -8.23 -0.37
CA GLY A 250 4.67 -7.43 -0.58
C GLY A 250 4.19 -7.31 -2.03
N PHE A 251 4.63 -8.19 -2.93
CA PHE A 251 4.34 -8.11 -4.36
C PHE A 251 3.56 -9.30 -4.89
#